data_c5292580edd8c2a99e8af2829ff47876
#
_entry.id   c5292580edd8c2a99e8af2829ff47876
#
_cell.length_a   1.000
_cell.length_b   1.000
_cell.length_c   1.000
_cell.angle_alpha   90.00
_cell.angle_beta   90.00
_cell.angle_gamma   90.00
#
_symmetry.space_group_name_H-M   'P 1'
#
loop_
_entity.id
_entity.type
_entity.pdbx_description
1 polymer ?
#
loop_
_entity_poly.entity_id
_entity_poly.type
_entity_poly.pdbx_seq_one_letter_code
_entity_poly.pdbx_strand_id
1 'polypeptide(L)'
;MVDKRKTEESFKDYKTRVMDSKSASYCGAKWYNATIWLGHGQTTSCHLPASHAIPLEELKDNPSAIHNTPHKKQMRKMMMQGDRPPECYKCWNEEDEGEDRISERVFKTIEYNDTDLN
;
A
#
# COMPACT_ATOMS: atom_id res chain seq x y z
N MET A 1 0.64 8.58 -18.32
CA MET A 1 1.08 8.53 -16.92
C MET A 1 2.13 7.46 -16.76
N VAL A 2 3.28 7.86 -16.22
CA VAL A 2 4.45 6.96 -16.14
C VAL A 2 4.22 5.76 -15.23
N ASP A 3 3.32 5.88 -14.24
CA ASP A 3 3.08 4.80 -13.28
C ASP A 3 2.05 3.77 -13.74
N LYS A 4 1.42 3.97 -14.89
CA LYS A 4 0.50 3.00 -15.46
C LYS A 4 1.27 1.84 -16.11
N ARG A 5 0.68 0.64 -16.08
CA ARG A 5 1.25 -0.52 -16.73
C ARG A 5 1.14 -0.35 -18.26
N LYS A 6 2.23 -0.60 -18.95
CA LYS A 6 2.24 -0.54 -20.42
C LYS A 6 1.55 -1.77 -20.98
N THR A 7 0.98 -1.63 -22.20
CA THR A 7 0.40 -2.75 -22.92
C THR A 7 1.46 -3.84 -23.07
N GLU A 8 1.10 -5.08 -22.74
CA GLU A 8 1.99 -6.26 -22.82
C GLU A 8 3.14 -6.26 -21.79
N GLU A 9 3.23 -5.26 -20.92
CA GLU A 9 4.22 -5.29 -19.84
C GLU A 9 3.85 -6.36 -18.81
N SER A 10 4.79 -7.23 -18.46
CA SER A 10 4.56 -8.22 -17.42
C SER A 10 4.46 -7.55 -16.04
N PHE A 11 3.82 -8.23 -15.09
CA PHE A 11 3.74 -7.72 -13.71
C PHE A 11 5.12 -7.60 -13.08
N LYS A 12 6.03 -8.51 -13.39
CA LYS A 12 7.41 -8.45 -12.90
C LYS A 12 8.14 -7.24 -13.45
N ASP A 13 7.99 -6.95 -14.74
CA ASP A 13 8.61 -5.77 -15.35
C ASP A 13 8.01 -4.48 -14.81
N TYR A 14 6.70 -4.44 -14.59
CA TYR A 14 6.03 -3.32 -13.96
C TYR A 14 6.58 -3.08 -12.56
N LYS A 15 6.72 -4.14 -11.76
CA LYS A 15 7.26 -4.04 -10.41
C LYS A 15 8.65 -3.40 -10.44
N THR A 16 9.51 -3.85 -11.32
CA THR A 16 10.87 -3.33 -11.44
C THR A 16 10.88 -1.88 -11.89
N ARG A 17 10.10 -1.55 -12.91
CA ARG A 17 10.10 -0.21 -13.51
C ARG A 17 9.45 0.84 -12.60
N VAL A 18 8.32 0.52 -11.98
CA VAL A 18 7.51 1.50 -11.24
C VAL A 18 7.72 1.40 -9.74
N MET A 19 7.59 0.20 -9.19
CA MET A 19 7.60 0.04 -7.73
C MET A 19 9.02 0.08 -7.16
N ASP A 20 9.92 -0.72 -7.69
CA ASP A 20 11.28 -0.81 -7.18
C ASP A 20 12.07 0.48 -7.44
N SER A 21 11.69 1.27 -8.44
CA SER A 21 12.29 2.58 -8.68
C SER A 21 11.95 3.58 -7.57
N LYS A 22 10.82 3.41 -6.89
CA LYS A 22 10.45 4.23 -5.73
C LYS A 22 11.10 3.67 -4.46
N SER A 23 10.98 2.37 -4.26
CA SER A 23 11.52 1.65 -3.11
C SER A 23 11.31 0.15 -3.32
N ALA A 24 12.22 -0.68 -2.83
CA ALA A 24 12.09 -2.14 -2.91
C ALA A 24 10.88 -2.69 -2.15
N SER A 25 10.32 -1.92 -1.22
CA SER A 25 9.16 -2.32 -0.41
C SER A 25 7.91 -1.48 -0.66
N TYR A 26 7.89 -0.67 -1.72
CA TYR A 26 6.77 0.21 -2.04
C TYR A 26 5.48 -0.57 -2.33
N CYS A 27 4.36 -0.05 -1.82
CA CYS A 27 3.02 -0.56 -2.14
C CYS A 27 2.05 0.63 -2.28
N GLY A 28 1.44 0.77 -3.46
CA GLY A 28 0.51 1.88 -3.73
C GLY A 28 -0.69 1.92 -2.80
N ALA A 29 -1.11 0.77 -2.25
CA ALA A 29 -2.23 0.73 -1.31
C ALA A 29 -1.99 1.59 -0.06
N LYS A 30 -0.73 1.75 0.37
CA LYS A 30 -0.40 2.58 1.53
C LYS A 30 -0.66 4.08 1.26
N TRP A 31 -0.68 4.49 0.00
CA TRP A 31 -0.92 5.88 -0.38
C TRP A 31 -2.32 6.13 -0.91
N TYR A 32 -2.95 5.14 -1.56
CA TYR A 32 -4.19 5.36 -2.29
C TYR A 32 -5.41 4.70 -1.66
N ASN A 33 -5.25 3.86 -0.65
CA ASN A 33 -6.36 3.11 -0.07
C ASN A 33 -6.53 3.36 1.42
N ALA A 34 -7.78 3.40 1.86
CA ALA A 34 -8.13 3.39 3.29
C ALA A 34 -9.34 2.48 3.46
N THR A 35 -9.19 1.47 4.29
CA THR A 35 -10.29 0.60 4.70
C THR A 35 -10.70 0.98 6.10
N ILE A 36 -12.00 1.09 6.34
CA ILE A 36 -12.56 1.56 7.61
C ILE A 36 -13.59 0.57 8.13
N TRP A 37 -13.44 0.17 9.38
CA TRP A 37 -14.42 -0.64 10.09
C TRP A 37 -15.14 0.28 11.09
N LEU A 38 -16.29 0.84 10.66
CA LEU A 38 -17.01 1.85 11.42
C LEU A 38 -17.45 1.36 12.79
N GLY A 39 -17.92 0.12 12.89
CA GLY A 39 -18.38 -0.44 14.15
C GLY A 39 -17.30 -0.59 15.21
N HIS A 40 -16.04 -0.57 14.82
CA HIS A 40 -14.90 -0.76 15.72
C HIS A 40 -14.01 0.47 15.83
N GLY A 41 -14.25 1.51 15.02
CA GLY A 41 -13.41 2.70 15.00
C GLY A 41 -11.98 2.41 14.56
N GLN A 42 -11.81 1.50 13.59
CA GLN A 42 -10.49 1.07 13.13
C GLN A 42 -10.31 1.23 11.64
N THR A 43 -9.07 1.28 11.21
CA THR A 43 -8.71 1.48 9.81
C THR A 43 -7.41 0.76 9.44
N THR A 44 -7.23 0.52 8.15
CA THR A 44 -5.97 0.06 7.55
C THR A 44 -5.80 0.71 6.19
N SER A 45 -4.59 0.62 5.64
CA SER A 45 -4.35 1.03 4.24
C SER A 45 -4.68 -0.10 3.26
N CYS A 46 -4.63 -1.35 3.72
CA CYS A 46 -4.94 -2.54 2.93
C CYS A 46 -5.73 -3.49 3.82
N HIS A 47 -6.56 -4.34 3.24
CA HIS A 47 -7.36 -5.28 4.03
C HIS A 47 -6.56 -6.44 4.65
N LEU A 48 -5.32 -6.67 4.18
CA LEU A 48 -4.50 -7.79 4.66
C LEU A 48 -3.90 -7.58 6.06
N PRO A 49 -3.32 -6.40 6.40
CA PRO A 49 -2.78 -6.17 7.74
C PRO A 49 -3.87 -6.07 8.80
N ALA A 50 -3.47 -6.26 10.05
CA ALA A 50 -4.36 -6.01 11.18
C ALA A 50 -4.75 -4.53 11.24
N SER A 51 -5.99 -4.26 11.64
CA SER A 51 -6.48 -2.90 11.78
C SER A 51 -5.92 -2.21 13.03
N HIS A 52 -5.95 -0.89 13.02
CA HIS A 52 -5.55 -0.08 14.16
C HIS A 52 -6.58 1.03 14.40
N ALA A 53 -6.54 1.64 15.59
CA ALA A 53 -7.53 2.64 15.98
C ALA A 53 -7.44 3.92 15.15
N ILE A 54 -8.60 4.47 14.81
CA ILE A 54 -8.69 5.80 14.22
C ILE A 54 -8.48 6.82 15.34
N PRO A 55 -7.63 7.86 15.16
CA PRO A 55 -7.44 8.90 16.18
C PRO A 55 -8.65 9.84 16.18
N LEU A 56 -9.69 9.48 16.94
CA LEU A 56 -10.98 10.18 16.92
C LEU A 56 -10.89 11.66 17.29
N GLU A 57 -10.03 12.01 18.23
CA GLU A 57 -9.88 13.40 18.63
C GLU A 57 -9.28 14.27 17.51
N GLU A 58 -8.29 13.74 16.82
CA GLU A 58 -7.71 14.43 15.67
C GLU A 58 -8.71 14.51 14.51
N LEU A 59 -9.51 13.46 14.32
CA LEU A 59 -10.46 13.38 13.22
C LEU A 59 -11.49 14.51 13.26
N LYS A 60 -11.88 14.98 14.44
CA LYS A 60 -12.85 16.06 14.58
C LYS A 60 -12.44 17.32 13.85
N ASP A 61 -11.14 17.64 13.87
CA ASP A 61 -10.59 18.85 13.27
C ASP A 61 -9.87 18.61 11.95
N ASN A 62 -9.57 17.34 11.63
CA ASN A 62 -8.79 16.97 10.45
C ASN A 62 -9.32 15.69 9.83
N PRO A 63 -10.19 15.80 8.80
CA PRO A 63 -10.74 14.60 8.14
C PRO A 63 -9.68 13.67 7.53
N SER A 64 -8.51 14.19 7.17
CA SER A 64 -7.45 13.36 6.60
C SER A 64 -6.80 12.43 7.63
N ALA A 65 -7.14 12.57 8.93
CA ALA A 65 -6.60 11.71 9.97
C ALA A 65 -6.91 10.22 9.75
N ILE A 66 -7.99 9.88 9.05
CA ILE A 66 -8.31 8.50 8.71
C ILE A 66 -7.22 7.90 7.82
N HIS A 67 -6.78 8.64 6.83
CA HIS A 67 -5.73 8.21 5.90
C HIS A 67 -4.33 8.43 6.45
N ASN A 68 -4.17 9.35 7.37
CA ASN A 68 -2.87 9.77 7.92
C ASN A 68 -2.74 9.49 9.41
N THR A 69 -3.16 8.29 9.85
CA THR A 69 -2.91 7.87 11.24
C THR A 69 -1.40 7.80 11.48
N PRO A 70 -0.94 7.94 12.73
CA PRO A 70 0.49 7.76 13.03
C PRO A 70 1.03 6.43 12.52
N HIS A 71 0.22 5.36 12.65
CA HIS A 71 0.60 4.04 12.16
C HIS A 71 0.80 4.03 10.63
N LYS A 72 -0.16 4.59 9.88
CA LYS A 72 -0.07 4.63 8.42
C LYS A 72 1.13 5.45 7.95
N LYS A 73 1.39 6.59 8.61
CA LYS A 73 2.56 7.41 8.30
C LYS A 73 3.86 6.64 8.52
N GLN A 74 3.94 5.88 9.63
CA GLN A 74 5.12 5.07 9.93
C GLN A 74 5.33 3.98 8.89
N MET A 75 4.26 3.31 8.46
CA MET A 75 4.37 2.27 7.44
C MET A 75 4.85 2.84 6.10
N ARG A 76 4.31 3.99 5.70
CA ARG A 76 4.77 4.66 4.47
C ARG A 76 6.25 5.07 4.57
N LYS A 77 6.66 5.59 5.74
CA LYS A 77 8.06 5.95 5.97
C LYS A 77 8.99 4.74 5.82
N MET A 78 8.61 3.61 6.41
CA MET A 78 9.39 2.38 6.27
C MET A 78 9.54 1.98 4.80
N MET A 79 8.45 2.02 4.04
CA MET A 79 8.48 1.69 2.62
C MET A 79 9.39 2.63 1.83
N MET A 80 9.37 3.93 2.12
CA MET A 80 10.22 4.89 1.41
C MET A 80 11.70 4.70 1.75
N GLN A 81 12.01 4.07 2.88
CA GLN A 81 13.38 3.73 3.26
C GLN A 81 13.83 2.37 2.72
N GLY A 82 12.94 1.65 2.01
CA GLY A 82 13.22 0.31 1.53
C GLY A 82 13.00 -0.79 2.55
N ASP A 83 12.48 -0.43 3.72
CA ASP A 83 12.19 -1.41 4.78
C ASP A 83 10.83 -2.05 4.57
N ARG A 84 10.70 -3.32 4.93
CA ARG A 84 9.45 -4.07 4.81
C ARG A 84 8.62 -3.93 6.08
N PRO A 85 7.45 -3.24 6.04
CA PRO A 85 6.56 -3.23 7.20
C PRO A 85 6.18 -4.66 7.61
N PRO A 86 6.38 -5.05 8.86
CA PRO A 86 6.06 -6.42 9.30
C PRO A 86 4.60 -6.81 9.11
N GLU A 87 3.69 -5.84 9.18
CA GLU A 87 2.25 -6.11 9.02
C GLU A 87 1.90 -6.61 7.62
N CYS A 88 2.79 -6.41 6.64
CA CYS A 88 2.59 -6.84 5.26
C CYS A 88 3.22 -8.22 5.00
N TYR A 89 3.38 -9.04 6.03
CA TYR A 89 4.08 -10.32 5.93
C TYR A 89 3.51 -11.26 4.85
N LYS A 90 2.21 -11.20 4.57
CA LYS A 90 1.61 -12.04 3.53
C LYS A 90 2.21 -11.74 2.15
N CYS A 91 2.40 -10.46 1.84
CA CYS A 91 3.02 -10.06 0.58
C CYS A 91 4.49 -10.44 0.53
N TRP A 92 5.22 -10.22 1.64
CA TRP A 92 6.64 -10.57 1.68
C TRP A 92 6.86 -12.07 1.56
N ASN A 93 6.04 -12.88 2.23
CA ASN A 93 6.14 -14.34 2.13
C ASN A 93 5.88 -14.80 0.71
N GLU A 94 4.87 -14.23 0.04
CA GLU A 94 4.55 -14.58 -1.35
C GLU A 94 5.73 -14.27 -2.28
N GLU A 95 6.32 -13.08 -2.14
CA GLU A 95 7.43 -12.67 -3.00
C GLU A 95 8.70 -13.47 -2.70
N ASP A 96 8.93 -13.86 -1.43
CA ASP A 96 10.13 -14.59 -1.04
C ASP A 96 10.07 -16.06 -1.44
N GLU A 97 8.91 -16.59 -1.84
CA GLU A 97 8.79 -17.98 -2.31
C GLU A 97 9.40 -18.21 -3.69
N GLY A 98 9.63 -17.14 -4.48
CA GLY A 98 10.26 -17.28 -5.78
C GLY A 98 10.20 -15.99 -6.59
N GLU A 99 11.14 -15.84 -7.52
CA GLU A 99 11.25 -14.61 -8.33
C GLU A 99 10.02 -14.34 -9.21
N ASP A 100 9.28 -15.38 -9.56
CA ASP A 100 8.12 -15.26 -10.43
C ASP A 100 6.82 -15.07 -9.65
N ARG A 101 6.89 -15.04 -8.34
CA ARG A 101 5.71 -14.86 -7.49
C ARG A 101 5.35 -13.38 -7.39
N ILE A 102 4.10 -13.08 -7.71
CA ILE A 102 3.57 -11.72 -7.70
C ILE A 102 2.62 -11.58 -6.51
N SER A 103 2.94 -10.66 -5.61
CA SER A 103 2.14 -10.44 -4.40
C SER A 103 1.00 -9.45 -4.62
N GLU A 104 0.10 -9.39 -3.65
CA GLU A 104 -1.03 -8.45 -3.66
C GLU A 104 -0.58 -6.99 -3.76
N ARG A 105 0.59 -6.63 -3.21
CA ARG A 105 1.08 -5.24 -3.30
C ARG A 105 1.33 -4.81 -4.74
N VAL A 106 1.77 -5.73 -5.61
CA VAL A 106 1.97 -5.42 -7.04
C VAL A 106 0.63 -5.23 -7.73
N PHE A 107 -0.32 -6.15 -7.52
CA PHE A 107 -1.66 -6.05 -8.09
C PHE A 107 -2.38 -4.77 -7.65
N LYS A 108 -2.31 -4.45 -6.36
CA LYS A 108 -2.95 -3.23 -5.83
C LYS A 108 -2.31 -1.97 -6.40
N THR A 109 -0.99 -1.93 -6.54
CA THR A 109 -0.32 -0.78 -7.12
C THR A 109 -0.74 -0.57 -8.57
N ILE A 110 -0.79 -1.64 -9.37
CA ILE A 110 -1.26 -1.56 -10.76
C ILE A 110 -2.71 -1.06 -10.79
N GLU A 111 -3.58 -1.63 -9.96
CA GLU A 111 -5.00 -1.27 -9.93
C GLU A 111 -5.19 0.23 -9.68
N TYR A 112 -4.51 0.80 -8.68
CA TYR A 112 -4.67 2.21 -8.34
C TYR A 112 -4.03 3.13 -9.38
N ASN A 113 -2.92 2.73 -9.98
CA ASN A 113 -2.25 3.56 -10.98
C ASN A 113 -2.94 3.50 -12.34
N ASP A 114 -3.63 2.40 -12.66
CA ASP A 114 -4.36 2.25 -13.92
C ASP A 114 -5.76 2.89 -13.87
N THR A 115 -6.22 3.26 -12.69
CA THR A 115 -7.55 3.86 -12.53
C THR A 115 -7.49 5.36 -12.78
N ASP A 116 -8.39 5.87 -13.64
CA ASP A 116 -8.50 7.30 -13.92
C ASP A 116 -9.46 7.95 -12.93
N LEU A 117 -8.99 8.07 -11.68
CA LEU A 117 -9.78 8.68 -10.60
C LEU A 117 -9.57 10.18 -10.45
N ASN A 118 -8.92 10.78 -11.38
CA ASN A 118 -8.61 12.22 -11.33
C ASN A 118 -9.75 13.06 -11.89
#